data_abc5344a5f42b9f4dcfe5fb085d3b304
#
_entry.id   abc5344a5f42b9f4dcfe5fb085d3b304
#
_cell.length_a   1.000
_cell.length_b   1.000
_cell.length_c   1.000
_cell.angle_alpha   90.00
_cell.angle_beta   90.00
_cell.angle_gamma   90.00
#
_symmetry.space_group_name_H-M   'P 1'
#
loop_
_entity.id
_entity.type
_entity.pdbx_description
1 polymer ?
#
loop_
_entity_poly.entity_id
_entity_poly.type
_entity_poly.pdbx_seq_one_letter_code
_entity_poly.pdbx_strand_id
1 'polypeptide(L)'
;MTMEKDYKADFPLLRDSDVAYLDNAATAQRPQCVLDAERDFYCHHNANPLRGIYTLSVEATEALEDGRKAVKDFIGAGFSDEVIFTRNTTEGLNLVAYSYGLSHLKPGDEVLVSILEHHSDLLPWQMVCRQTGAELKFIECAPNGSVDLRQIESLITERTKIVAMTQVSNVLGRKYPVKEVAAMAHKK
;
A
#
# COMPACT_ATOMS: atom_id res chain seq x y z
N MET A 1 -22.69 -28.93 0.99
CA MET A 1 -21.49 -28.45 1.69
C MET A 1 -20.48 -28.11 0.62
N THR A 2 -20.28 -26.85 0.31
CA THR A 2 -19.14 -26.39 -0.48
C THR A 2 -17.92 -26.65 0.37
N MET A 3 -17.03 -27.55 -0.08
CA MET A 3 -15.73 -27.74 0.57
C MET A 3 -15.00 -26.40 0.53
N GLU A 4 -14.70 -25.83 1.67
CA GLU A 4 -13.87 -24.64 1.77
C GLU A 4 -12.51 -24.98 1.13
N LYS A 5 -12.05 -24.14 0.20
CA LYS A 5 -10.77 -24.37 -0.49
C LYS A 5 -9.65 -24.32 0.55
N ASP A 6 -8.88 -25.39 0.67
CA ASP A 6 -7.67 -25.39 1.49
C ASP A 6 -6.55 -24.59 0.80
N TYR A 7 -6.49 -23.31 1.10
CA TYR A 7 -5.46 -22.40 0.58
C TYR A 7 -4.05 -22.74 1.08
N LYS A 8 -3.90 -23.47 2.19
CA LYS A 8 -2.59 -23.85 2.75
C LYS A 8 -1.79 -24.72 1.76
N ALA A 9 -2.49 -25.53 0.97
CA ALA A 9 -1.89 -26.37 -0.07
C ALA A 9 -1.18 -25.58 -1.17
N ASP A 10 -1.59 -24.33 -1.41
CA ASP A 10 -0.99 -23.47 -2.44
C ASP A 10 0.42 -22.96 -2.01
N PHE A 11 0.78 -23.05 -0.73
CA PHE A 11 2.02 -22.51 -0.16
C PHE A 11 3.01 -23.62 0.19
N PRO A 12 4.15 -23.76 -0.51
CA PRO A 12 5.11 -24.86 -0.30
C PRO A 12 5.63 -24.96 1.13
N LEU A 13 5.86 -23.81 1.79
CA LEU A 13 6.32 -23.77 3.17
C LEU A 13 5.31 -24.35 4.16
N LEU A 14 4.02 -24.25 3.85
CA LEU A 14 2.93 -24.55 4.81
C LEU A 14 2.19 -25.83 4.51
N ARG A 15 2.16 -26.32 3.25
CA ARG A 15 1.30 -27.43 2.81
C ARG A 15 1.53 -28.71 3.60
N ASP A 16 2.80 -29.01 3.95
CA ASP A 16 3.20 -30.22 4.66
C ASP A 16 3.56 -29.92 6.13
N SER A 17 3.07 -28.80 6.68
CA SER A 17 3.41 -28.32 8.03
C SER A 17 2.16 -28.22 8.89
N ASP A 18 2.29 -28.57 10.17
CA ASP A 18 1.24 -28.36 11.20
C ASP A 18 1.22 -26.93 11.74
N VAL A 19 2.12 -26.06 11.27
CA VAL A 19 2.22 -24.67 11.73
C VAL A 19 1.01 -23.85 11.30
N ALA A 20 0.38 -23.16 12.24
CA ALA A 20 -0.52 -22.06 11.99
C ALA A 20 0.31 -20.77 11.85
N TYR A 21 0.58 -20.37 10.60
CA TYR A 21 1.38 -19.16 10.34
C TYR A 21 0.51 -17.91 10.46
N LEU A 22 0.73 -17.11 11.52
CA LEU A 22 -0.07 -15.91 11.82
C LEU A 22 0.69 -14.59 11.63
N ASP A 23 1.90 -14.63 11.06
CA ASP A 23 2.78 -13.47 10.91
C ASP A 23 2.81 -12.91 9.46
N ASN A 24 1.73 -13.08 8.71
CA ASN A 24 1.65 -12.57 7.34
C ASN A 24 1.69 -11.03 7.23
N ALA A 25 1.39 -10.30 8.32
CA ALA A 25 1.50 -8.85 8.35
C ALA A 25 2.97 -8.39 8.24
N ALA A 26 3.90 -9.16 8.80
CA ALA A 26 5.34 -8.90 8.69
C ALA A 26 5.94 -9.53 7.42
N THR A 27 5.59 -10.79 7.13
CA THR A 27 6.14 -11.52 5.97
C THR A 27 5.07 -12.43 5.37
N ALA A 28 4.51 -12.03 4.24
CA ALA A 28 3.58 -12.88 3.48
C ALA A 28 4.31 -14.06 2.85
N GLN A 29 3.75 -15.27 3.01
CA GLN A 29 4.27 -16.45 2.31
C GLN A 29 3.99 -16.38 0.82
N ARG A 30 4.83 -17.05 0.04
CA ARG A 30 4.72 -17.05 -1.42
C ARG A 30 4.04 -18.33 -1.90
N PRO A 31 2.94 -18.22 -2.65
CA PRO A 31 2.32 -19.39 -3.25
C PRO A 31 3.19 -19.98 -4.36
N GLN A 32 3.02 -21.27 -4.63
CA GLN A 32 3.81 -22.00 -5.63
C GLN A 32 3.79 -21.32 -7.00
N CYS A 33 2.62 -20.85 -7.45
CA CYS A 33 2.48 -20.18 -8.75
C CYS A 33 3.34 -18.92 -8.89
N VAL A 34 3.58 -18.18 -7.80
CA VAL A 34 4.47 -17.00 -7.82
C VAL A 34 5.93 -17.44 -7.91
N LEU A 35 6.33 -18.47 -7.15
CA LEU A 35 7.69 -19.01 -7.21
C LEU A 35 8.02 -19.57 -8.59
N ASP A 36 7.06 -20.28 -9.21
CA ASP A 36 7.23 -20.83 -10.55
C ASP A 36 7.32 -19.74 -11.62
N ALA A 37 6.50 -18.71 -11.55
CA ALA A 37 6.54 -17.57 -12.47
C ALA A 37 7.86 -16.78 -12.35
N GLU A 38 8.34 -16.54 -11.13
CA GLU A 38 9.63 -15.88 -10.90
C GLU A 38 10.79 -16.72 -11.45
N ARG A 39 10.78 -18.02 -11.18
CA ARG A 39 11.78 -18.94 -11.69
C ARG A 39 11.77 -19.01 -13.22
N ASP A 40 10.59 -19.11 -13.82
CA ASP A 40 10.44 -19.16 -15.28
C ASP A 40 10.99 -17.90 -15.93
N PHE A 41 10.63 -16.72 -15.39
CA PHE A 41 11.17 -15.45 -15.88
C PHE A 41 12.69 -15.41 -15.85
N TYR A 42 13.31 -15.74 -14.71
CA TYR A 42 14.77 -15.72 -14.60
C TYR A 42 15.48 -16.77 -15.47
N CYS A 43 14.85 -17.92 -15.70
CA CYS A 43 15.45 -18.98 -16.52
C CYS A 43 15.31 -18.74 -18.02
N HIS A 44 14.27 -18.05 -18.49
CA HIS A 44 13.93 -18.02 -19.91
C HIS A 44 13.75 -16.62 -20.51
N HIS A 45 13.40 -15.59 -19.71
CA HIS A 45 12.97 -14.27 -20.19
C HIS A 45 13.76 -13.10 -19.60
N ASN A 46 14.74 -13.38 -18.73
CA ASN A 46 15.47 -12.33 -18.01
C ASN A 46 16.30 -11.45 -18.94
N ALA A 47 15.79 -10.27 -19.25
CA ALA A 47 16.47 -9.24 -20.04
C ALA A 47 16.11 -7.84 -19.53
N ASN A 48 16.84 -6.81 -20.00
CA ASN A 48 16.56 -5.43 -19.65
C ASN A 48 15.29 -4.93 -20.37
N PRO A 49 14.20 -4.63 -19.65
CA PRO A 49 12.97 -4.14 -20.27
C PRO A 49 13.14 -2.70 -20.77
N LEU A 50 12.25 -2.28 -21.69
CA LEU A 50 12.05 -0.90 -22.20
C LEU A 50 13.16 -0.32 -23.11
N ARG A 51 14.33 -0.94 -23.23
CA ARG A 51 15.47 -0.35 -23.95
C ARG A 51 16.04 -1.18 -25.08
N GLY A 52 15.61 -2.42 -25.23
CA GLY A 52 16.11 -3.32 -26.26
C GLY A 52 15.08 -3.58 -27.36
N ILE A 53 15.58 -3.86 -28.58
CA ILE A 53 14.76 -4.26 -29.74
C ILE A 53 14.91 -5.74 -30.07
N TYR A 54 15.68 -6.49 -29.29
CA TYR A 54 15.84 -7.95 -29.44
C TYR A 54 14.75 -8.70 -28.66
N THR A 55 14.44 -9.91 -29.09
CA THR A 55 13.29 -10.71 -28.63
C THR A 55 13.15 -10.75 -27.10
N LEU A 56 14.21 -11.13 -26.37
CA LEU A 56 14.13 -11.23 -24.90
C LEU A 56 13.82 -9.90 -24.22
N SER A 57 14.29 -8.77 -24.78
CA SER A 57 13.99 -7.45 -24.19
C SER A 57 12.54 -7.05 -24.44
N VAL A 58 11.98 -7.43 -25.58
CA VAL A 58 10.55 -7.24 -25.89
C VAL A 58 9.71 -8.08 -24.94
N GLU A 59 9.99 -9.37 -24.80
CA GLU A 59 9.29 -10.28 -23.87
C GLU A 59 9.36 -9.80 -22.42
N ALA A 60 10.53 -9.34 -21.96
CA ALA A 60 10.67 -8.78 -20.61
C ALA A 60 9.86 -7.48 -20.42
N THR A 61 9.74 -6.67 -21.47
CA THR A 61 8.92 -5.46 -21.47
C THR A 61 7.43 -5.81 -21.40
N GLU A 62 6.99 -6.74 -22.22
CA GLU A 62 5.60 -7.22 -22.23
C GLU A 62 5.22 -7.79 -20.86
N ALA A 63 6.07 -8.65 -20.28
CA ALA A 63 5.83 -9.21 -18.95
C ALA A 63 5.68 -8.12 -17.86
N LEU A 64 6.51 -7.06 -17.89
CA LEU A 64 6.42 -5.94 -16.97
C LEU A 64 5.11 -5.16 -17.13
N GLU A 65 4.73 -4.85 -18.37
CA GLU A 65 3.52 -4.07 -18.66
C GLU A 65 2.24 -4.89 -18.43
N ASP A 66 2.24 -6.18 -18.69
CA ASP A 66 1.14 -7.09 -18.35
C ASP A 66 0.95 -7.17 -16.83
N GLY A 67 2.03 -7.26 -16.05
CA GLY A 67 1.99 -7.18 -14.60
C GLY A 67 1.42 -5.85 -14.11
N ARG A 68 1.82 -4.73 -14.71
CA ARG A 68 1.31 -3.39 -14.41
C ARG A 68 -0.18 -3.27 -14.72
N LYS A 69 -0.60 -3.78 -15.87
CA LYS A 69 -2.00 -3.82 -16.28
C LYS A 69 -2.85 -4.66 -15.33
N ALA A 70 -2.36 -5.84 -14.93
CA ALA A 70 -3.06 -6.70 -13.97
C ALA A 70 -3.27 -6.01 -12.62
N VAL A 71 -2.25 -5.31 -12.09
CA VAL A 71 -2.38 -4.52 -10.86
C VAL A 71 -3.35 -3.36 -11.06
N LYS A 72 -3.22 -2.60 -12.15
CA LYS A 72 -4.15 -1.51 -12.50
C LYS A 72 -5.60 -1.99 -12.48
N ASP A 73 -5.91 -3.10 -13.17
CA ASP A 73 -7.26 -3.66 -13.24
C ASP A 73 -7.76 -4.13 -11.86
N PHE A 74 -6.88 -4.75 -11.05
CA PHE A 74 -7.19 -5.23 -9.70
C PHE A 74 -7.53 -4.10 -8.71
N ILE A 75 -6.78 -3.01 -8.74
CA ILE A 75 -7.02 -1.86 -7.84
C ILE A 75 -8.05 -0.87 -8.39
N GLY A 76 -8.51 -1.03 -9.64
CA GLY A 76 -9.47 -0.13 -10.28
C GLY A 76 -8.89 1.23 -10.69
N ALA A 77 -7.57 1.29 -10.96
CA ALA A 77 -6.94 2.51 -11.47
C ALA A 77 -7.39 2.81 -12.92
N GLY A 78 -7.42 4.07 -13.31
CA GLY A 78 -7.85 4.51 -14.64
C GLY A 78 -6.83 4.19 -15.73
N PHE A 79 -5.56 4.40 -15.43
CA PHE A 79 -4.46 4.25 -16.39
C PHE A 79 -3.31 3.43 -15.79
N SER A 80 -2.55 2.73 -16.64
CA SER A 80 -1.38 1.94 -16.21
C SER A 80 -0.28 2.83 -15.60
N ASP A 81 -0.16 4.07 -16.06
CA ASP A 81 0.82 5.03 -15.55
C ASP A 81 0.58 5.47 -14.10
N GLU A 82 -0.62 5.21 -13.56
CA GLU A 82 -0.92 5.42 -12.14
C GLU A 82 -0.31 4.34 -11.23
N VAL A 83 0.19 3.24 -11.82
CA VAL A 83 0.80 2.14 -11.06
C VAL A 83 2.32 2.27 -11.09
N ILE A 84 2.91 2.53 -9.93
CA ILE A 84 4.36 2.62 -9.73
C ILE A 84 4.80 1.48 -8.82
N PHE A 85 5.65 0.60 -9.32
CA PHE A 85 6.23 -0.48 -8.53
C PHE A 85 7.37 0.05 -7.65
N THR A 86 7.31 -0.29 -6.36
CA THR A 86 8.34 0.01 -5.37
C THR A 86 8.78 -1.29 -4.68
N ARG A 87 9.92 -1.26 -4.01
CA ARG A 87 10.44 -2.46 -3.31
C ARG A 87 9.57 -2.90 -2.14
N ASN A 88 8.88 -1.96 -1.50
CA ASN A 88 8.00 -2.20 -0.36
C ASN A 88 7.13 -0.97 -0.07
N THR A 89 6.19 -1.11 0.86
CA THR A 89 5.29 -0.03 1.29
C THR A 89 6.05 1.17 1.87
N THR A 90 7.14 0.95 2.62
CA THR A 90 7.96 2.03 3.17
C THR A 90 8.50 2.93 2.07
N GLU A 91 9.03 2.36 0.99
CA GLU A 91 9.49 3.12 -0.17
C GLU A 91 8.34 3.85 -0.86
N GLY A 92 7.19 3.19 -1.05
CA GLY A 92 6.01 3.80 -1.67
C GLY A 92 5.50 5.01 -0.89
N LEU A 93 5.35 4.91 0.42
CA LEU A 93 4.89 6.01 1.28
C LEU A 93 5.91 7.15 1.34
N ASN A 94 7.21 6.84 1.42
CA ASN A 94 8.26 7.86 1.33
C ASN A 94 8.27 8.54 -0.05
N LEU A 95 8.06 7.80 -1.13
CA LEU A 95 7.97 8.37 -2.47
C LEU A 95 6.84 9.41 -2.56
N VAL A 96 5.66 9.10 -2.05
CA VAL A 96 4.52 10.03 -2.01
C VAL A 96 4.85 11.23 -1.12
N ALA A 97 5.40 11.01 0.06
CA ALA A 97 5.73 12.08 1.01
C ALA A 97 6.77 13.05 0.43
N TYR A 98 7.84 12.55 -0.18
CA TYR A 98 8.91 13.38 -0.73
C TYR A 98 8.57 14.00 -2.08
N SER A 99 7.82 13.32 -2.94
CA SER A 99 7.42 13.90 -4.24
C SER A 99 6.24 14.85 -4.08
N TYR A 100 5.08 14.33 -3.65
CA TYR A 100 3.85 15.09 -3.51
C TYR A 100 3.89 16.01 -2.27
N GLY A 101 4.21 15.45 -1.10
CA GLY A 101 4.17 16.19 0.17
C GLY A 101 5.07 17.42 0.16
N LEU A 102 6.35 17.27 -0.18
CA LEU A 102 7.29 18.42 -0.20
C LEU A 102 6.95 19.47 -1.25
N SER A 103 6.33 19.08 -2.36
CA SER A 103 6.02 20.03 -3.45
C SER A 103 4.68 20.74 -3.28
N HIS A 104 3.75 20.20 -2.48
CA HIS A 104 2.38 20.74 -2.37
C HIS A 104 2.05 21.32 -0.98
N LEU A 105 2.69 20.82 0.08
CA LEU A 105 2.45 21.31 1.42
C LEU A 105 3.23 22.62 1.69
N LYS A 106 2.59 23.52 2.42
CA LYS A 106 3.13 24.82 2.83
C LYS A 106 2.74 25.14 4.27
N PRO A 107 3.34 26.15 4.91
CA PRO A 107 2.99 26.55 6.25
C PRO A 107 1.48 26.82 6.40
N GLY A 108 0.87 26.24 7.44
CA GLY A 108 -0.55 26.33 7.71
C GLY A 108 -1.43 25.25 7.08
N ASP A 109 -0.90 24.44 6.16
CA ASP A 109 -1.57 23.22 5.70
C ASP A 109 -1.54 22.14 6.78
N GLU A 110 -2.45 21.19 6.70
CA GLU A 110 -2.61 20.12 7.69
C GLU A 110 -2.45 18.74 7.01
N VAL A 111 -1.71 17.86 7.70
CA VAL A 111 -1.64 16.43 7.42
C VAL A 111 -2.28 15.68 8.56
N LEU A 112 -3.34 14.93 8.29
CA LEU A 112 -4.08 14.16 9.28
C LEU A 112 -3.67 12.70 9.20
N VAL A 113 -3.11 12.14 10.27
CA VAL A 113 -2.60 10.77 10.34
C VAL A 113 -3.27 10.01 11.48
N SER A 114 -3.61 8.74 11.27
CA SER A 114 -4.11 7.91 12.35
C SER A 114 -2.96 7.54 13.32
N ILE A 115 -3.23 7.53 14.63
CA ILE A 115 -2.26 7.03 15.63
C ILE A 115 -2.04 5.52 15.53
N LEU A 116 -2.84 4.83 14.72
CA LEU A 116 -2.77 3.37 14.48
C LEU A 116 -1.87 3.00 13.31
N GLU A 117 -1.19 3.98 12.72
CA GLU A 117 -0.33 3.76 11.56
C GLU A 117 0.95 3.00 11.92
N HIS A 118 1.41 2.21 10.97
CA HIS A 118 2.77 1.70 10.98
C HIS A 118 3.75 2.87 10.83
N HIS A 119 4.95 2.78 11.42
CA HIS A 119 5.97 3.83 11.32
C HIS A 119 6.27 4.28 9.88
N SER A 120 6.13 3.37 8.91
CA SER A 120 6.31 3.70 7.48
C SER A 120 5.31 4.71 6.94
N ASP A 121 4.14 4.85 7.58
CA ASP A 121 3.10 5.84 7.20
C ASP A 121 2.99 7.00 8.21
N LEU A 122 3.79 7.01 9.25
CA LEU A 122 3.83 8.12 10.22
C LEU A 122 5.07 9.00 10.04
N LEU A 123 6.26 8.37 10.00
CA LEU A 123 7.54 9.10 10.03
C LEU A 123 7.76 10.00 8.80
N PRO A 124 7.42 9.58 7.56
CA PRO A 124 7.55 10.44 6.40
C PRO A 124 6.75 11.74 6.53
N TRP A 125 5.52 11.66 7.03
CA TRP A 125 4.67 12.84 7.24
C TRP A 125 5.19 13.75 8.33
N GLN A 126 5.76 13.21 9.41
CA GLN A 126 6.45 14.02 10.42
C GLN A 126 7.61 14.81 9.83
N MET A 127 8.42 14.17 8.97
CA MET A 127 9.54 14.82 8.31
C MET A 127 9.08 15.91 7.35
N VAL A 128 8.11 15.61 6.51
CA VAL A 128 7.58 16.55 5.52
C VAL A 128 6.95 17.76 6.22
N CYS A 129 6.13 17.56 7.26
CA CYS A 129 5.54 18.65 8.03
C CYS A 129 6.61 19.57 8.67
N ARG A 130 7.69 18.99 9.22
CA ARG A 130 8.82 19.78 9.76
C ARG A 130 9.51 20.63 8.69
N GLN A 131 9.65 20.11 7.48
CA GLN A 131 10.35 20.82 6.38
C GLN A 131 9.48 21.89 5.74
N THR A 132 8.18 21.64 5.60
CA THR A 132 7.24 22.53 4.91
C THR A 132 6.57 23.54 5.84
N GLY A 133 6.64 23.33 7.16
CA GLY A 133 5.89 24.13 8.14
C GLY A 133 4.40 23.76 8.21
N ALA A 134 3.99 22.65 7.58
CA ALA A 134 2.64 22.11 7.74
C ALA A 134 2.45 21.49 9.13
N GLU A 135 1.20 21.43 9.59
CA GLU A 135 0.80 20.90 10.89
C GLU A 135 0.44 19.42 10.78
N LEU A 136 1.05 18.56 11.61
CA LEU A 136 0.68 17.16 11.73
C LEU A 136 -0.40 17.00 12.81
N LYS A 137 -1.55 16.46 12.42
CA LYS A 137 -2.68 16.16 13.32
C LYS A 137 -2.94 14.67 13.40
N PHE A 138 -3.56 14.23 14.50
CA PHE A 138 -3.79 12.82 14.74
C PHE A 138 -5.27 12.48 14.86
N ILE A 139 -5.67 11.39 14.21
CA ILE A 139 -6.92 10.71 14.46
C ILE A 139 -6.70 9.79 15.65
N GLU A 140 -7.38 10.06 16.74
CA GLU A 140 -7.35 9.25 17.95
C GLU A 140 -8.20 7.99 17.82
N CYS A 141 -7.91 6.96 18.62
CA CYS A 141 -8.74 5.78 18.74
C CYS A 141 -9.15 5.51 20.18
N ALA A 142 -10.26 4.82 20.36
CA ALA A 142 -10.67 4.30 21.66
C ALA A 142 -9.73 3.17 22.14
N PRO A 143 -9.73 2.80 23.44
CA PRO A 143 -8.89 1.72 23.96
C PRO A 143 -9.06 0.35 23.26
N ASN A 144 -10.20 0.11 22.62
CA ASN A 144 -10.45 -1.07 21.81
C ASN A 144 -9.99 -0.92 20.34
N GLY A 145 -9.30 0.15 20.00
CA GLY A 145 -8.83 0.47 18.64
C GLY A 145 -9.90 0.96 17.68
N SER A 146 -11.12 1.28 18.13
CA SER A 146 -12.14 1.86 17.25
C SER A 146 -11.90 3.35 17.03
N VAL A 147 -12.24 3.85 15.83
CA VAL A 147 -12.24 5.26 15.47
C VAL A 147 -13.67 5.79 15.40
N ASP A 148 -13.86 7.07 15.73
CA ASP A 148 -15.15 7.74 15.60
C ASP A 148 -15.16 8.61 14.33
N LEU A 149 -16.07 8.29 13.39
CA LEU A 149 -16.22 9.04 12.13
C LEU A 149 -16.61 10.52 12.36
N ARG A 150 -17.33 10.83 13.41
CA ARG A 150 -17.71 12.22 13.73
C ARG A 150 -16.48 13.01 14.18
N GLN A 151 -15.60 12.39 14.97
CA GLN A 151 -14.32 12.98 15.34
C GLN A 151 -13.46 13.23 14.10
N ILE A 152 -13.33 12.23 13.20
CA ILE A 152 -12.56 12.35 11.97
C ILE A 152 -13.11 13.51 11.11
N GLU A 153 -14.43 13.57 10.91
CA GLU A 153 -15.07 14.63 10.13
C GLU A 153 -14.76 16.02 10.72
N SER A 154 -14.75 16.16 12.03
CA SER A 154 -14.43 17.43 12.69
C SER A 154 -12.95 17.84 12.56
N LEU A 155 -12.04 16.88 12.36
CA LEU A 155 -10.62 17.12 12.18
C LEU A 155 -10.26 17.51 10.73
N ILE A 156 -11.09 17.12 9.74
CA ILE A 156 -10.88 17.46 8.33
C ILE A 156 -11.37 18.90 8.09
N THR A 157 -10.45 19.77 7.76
CA THR A 157 -10.70 21.20 7.48
C THR A 157 -10.31 21.57 6.05
N GLU A 158 -10.58 22.81 5.61
CA GLU A 158 -10.11 23.35 4.33
C GLU A 158 -8.57 23.38 4.21
N ARG A 159 -7.86 23.33 5.35
CA ARG A 159 -6.40 23.27 5.40
C ARG A 159 -5.86 21.85 5.32
N THR A 160 -6.71 20.83 5.51
CA THR A 160 -6.29 19.43 5.41
C THR A 160 -5.98 19.07 3.95
N LYS A 161 -4.74 18.75 3.66
CA LYS A 161 -4.27 18.41 2.30
C LYS A 161 -3.99 16.94 2.12
N ILE A 162 -3.70 16.24 3.22
CA ILE A 162 -3.41 14.81 3.22
C ILE A 162 -4.13 14.16 4.40
N VAL A 163 -4.75 13.01 4.15
CA VAL A 163 -5.24 12.10 5.18
C VAL A 163 -4.56 10.75 4.96
N ALA A 164 -3.76 10.32 5.93
CA ALA A 164 -3.06 9.03 5.92
C ALA A 164 -3.71 8.10 6.96
N MET A 165 -4.24 6.96 6.48
CA MET A 165 -4.95 6.02 7.33
C MET A 165 -4.87 4.61 6.79
N THR A 166 -4.44 3.65 7.63
CA THR A 166 -4.43 2.24 7.28
C THR A 166 -5.86 1.69 7.12
N GLN A 167 -6.06 0.82 6.12
CA GLN A 167 -7.33 0.11 5.97
C GLN A 167 -7.49 -1.03 6.98
N VAL A 168 -6.39 -1.72 7.28
CA VAL A 168 -6.36 -2.81 8.27
C VAL A 168 -5.09 -2.68 9.10
N SER A 169 -5.23 -2.54 10.42
CA SER A 169 -4.08 -2.45 11.31
C SER A 169 -3.27 -3.74 11.29
N ASN A 170 -1.97 -3.64 11.09
CA ASN A 170 -1.03 -4.75 11.18
C ASN A 170 -0.88 -5.29 12.63
N VAL A 171 -1.22 -4.48 13.63
CA VAL A 171 -1.15 -4.86 15.05
C VAL A 171 -2.48 -5.44 15.54
N LEU A 172 -3.60 -4.74 15.25
CA LEU A 172 -4.92 -5.08 15.79
C LEU A 172 -5.73 -5.98 14.87
N GLY A 173 -5.34 -6.12 13.58
CA GLY A 173 -6.14 -6.82 12.58
C GLY A 173 -7.52 -6.19 12.32
N ARG A 174 -7.73 -4.96 12.81
CA ARG A 174 -9.01 -4.26 12.71
C ARG A 174 -9.12 -3.51 11.39
N LYS A 175 -10.27 -3.65 10.71
CA LYS A 175 -10.58 -2.91 9.49
C LYS A 175 -11.18 -1.54 9.85
N TYR A 176 -10.73 -0.50 9.15
CA TYR A 176 -11.17 0.88 9.32
C TYR A 176 -12.01 1.39 8.15
N PRO A 177 -12.88 2.39 8.37
CA PRO A 177 -13.82 2.91 7.37
C PRO A 177 -13.14 3.90 6.41
N VAL A 178 -12.10 3.46 5.69
CA VAL A 178 -11.29 4.35 4.82
C VAL A 178 -12.11 4.93 3.65
N LYS A 179 -13.14 4.24 3.19
CA LYS A 179 -14.03 4.73 2.12
C LYS A 179 -14.83 5.95 2.58
N GLU A 180 -15.37 5.88 3.78
CA GLU A 180 -16.13 6.97 4.40
C GLU A 180 -15.22 8.16 4.68
N VAL A 181 -14.02 7.90 5.19
CA VAL A 181 -13.01 8.95 5.47
C VAL A 181 -12.56 9.63 4.17
N ALA A 182 -12.28 8.86 3.11
CA ALA A 182 -11.96 9.42 1.80
C ALA A 182 -13.09 10.30 1.25
N ALA A 183 -14.35 9.84 1.39
CA ALA A 183 -15.51 10.61 0.96
C ALA A 183 -15.67 11.94 1.75
N MET A 184 -15.29 11.98 3.02
CA MET A 184 -15.26 13.21 3.82
C MET A 184 -14.14 14.15 3.37
N ALA A 185 -12.93 13.61 3.17
CA ALA A 185 -11.77 14.38 2.74
C ALA A 185 -11.96 15.02 1.35
N HIS A 186 -12.55 14.29 0.40
CA HIS A 186 -12.79 14.78 -0.96
C HIS A 186 -13.87 15.87 -1.08
N LYS A 187 -14.63 16.14 0.01
CA LYS A 187 -15.59 17.26 0.04
C LYS A 187 -14.92 18.60 0.38
N LYS A 188 -13.67 18.57 0.85
CA LYS A 188 -12.89 19.73 1.29
C LYS A 188 -11.69 19.98 0.35
#